data_6a295637fbf6c777ad5fbc39882f516e
#
_entry.id   6a295637fbf6c777ad5fbc39882f516e
#
_cell.length_a   1.000
_cell.length_b   1.000
_cell.length_c   1.000
_cell.angle_alpha   90.00
_cell.angle_beta   90.00
_cell.angle_gamma   90.00
#
_symmetry.space_group_name_H-M   'P 1'
#
loop_
_entity.id
_entity.type
_entity.pdbx_description
1 polymer ?
#
loop_
_entity_poly.entity_id
_entity_poly.type
_entity_poly.pdbx_seq_one_letter_code
_entity_poly.pdbx_strand_id
1 'polypeptide(L)'
;MDELFEMMTDFRNNFFAVLQGNETVEYGKEAGGNTTNAFLPLEERCDNQISKRLLGQTGTTENGAWEGTAEVHERVEKSRHEYDKMLFQFYFNYIIIPKLVKISPVYKPLERLKLKWDDTESLSITEYIEAINKLAYTFEFDHEEVAKKTGLPIIGQKKNPGGEQQGGTLPNQPQTDPQKKKTEPDDETVTSPVMEAGEYDFSSIIGRVMKQVYERKVKTGNIDGELFRKTYEELNKKAAEGWGEDDYNDPEQAEEPQRIRDNLFKFSGAKTYQEIKEMNDALYDDKGKKLSYEDFREKVMAIHKDYNENYLRTEFETAETSGRRPSEWQEFKENADIMPNLKYVTAGDERVRESHRILDGVVKPINDPFWLQNYPPNGYRCRCYVEQTDEPETPATPIVTIPDAFSNNVGQSGEIFTVAHPYFSMPDNDLIKIRKETERNKIYAPYHRDPESKVMISDFADPKDLAKNVESARVISKELKMKVKIRPHINEDGVKNPEYLIDEKLADLKNIQGLGGIKHGLDSSKKQQCEYTVFNLSAFDTVEPEMLKNKLNGIYKLYGEKYAGQRMVFIYKRKAVKVSWQDVVDGKATDLLKELQEQ
;
A
#
# COMPACT_ATOMS: atom_id res chain seq x y z
N MET A 1 -7.52 -50.54 -26.89
CA MET A 1 -7.79 -49.12 -26.59
C MET A 1 -8.57 -48.98 -25.29
N ASP A 2 -9.56 -49.82 -25.03
CA ASP A 2 -10.35 -49.80 -23.81
C ASP A 2 -9.55 -50.20 -22.55
N GLU A 3 -8.70 -51.23 -22.67
CA GLU A 3 -7.80 -51.66 -21.58
C GLU A 3 -6.77 -50.59 -21.21
N LEU A 4 -6.24 -49.83 -22.19
CA LEU A 4 -5.32 -48.73 -21.96
C LEU A 4 -6.03 -47.56 -21.22
N PHE A 5 -7.27 -47.33 -21.57
CA PHE A 5 -8.09 -46.27 -20.93
C PHE A 5 -8.47 -46.65 -19.50
N GLU A 6 -8.79 -47.91 -19.22
CA GLU A 6 -9.02 -48.43 -17.89
C GLU A 6 -7.74 -48.34 -17.04
N MET A 7 -6.59 -48.76 -17.57
CA MET A 7 -5.30 -48.65 -16.88
C MET A 7 -4.92 -47.20 -16.56
N MET A 8 -5.14 -46.26 -17.48
CA MET A 8 -4.91 -44.84 -17.25
C MET A 8 -5.88 -44.26 -16.22
N THR A 9 -7.11 -44.73 -16.15
CA THR A 9 -8.10 -44.33 -15.17
C THR A 9 -7.76 -44.86 -13.79
N ASP A 10 -7.30 -46.10 -13.68
CA ASP A 10 -6.85 -46.73 -12.46
C ASP A 10 -5.55 -46.08 -11.94
N PHE A 11 -4.61 -45.76 -12.82
CA PHE A 11 -3.40 -45.01 -12.44
C PHE A 11 -3.74 -43.61 -11.87
N ARG A 12 -4.72 -42.95 -12.48
CA ARG A 12 -5.19 -41.65 -11.96
C ARG A 12 -5.81 -41.72 -10.57
N ASN A 13 -6.49 -42.85 -10.26
CA ASN A 13 -7.19 -43.02 -9.00
C ASN A 13 -6.34 -43.65 -7.90
N ASN A 14 -5.40 -44.54 -8.25
CA ASN A 14 -4.68 -45.39 -7.30
C ASN A 14 -3.15 -45.24 -7.36
N PHE A 15 -2.61 -44.43 -8.26
CA PHE A 15 -1.17 -44.18 -8.48
C PHE A 15 -0.31 -45.43 -8.69
N PHE A 16 -0.88 -46.53 -9.17
CA PHE A 16 -0.10 -47.72 -9.58
C PHE A 16 -0.70 -48.29 -10.85
N ALA A 17 0.14 -48.93 -11.64
CA ALA A 17 -0.22 -49.71 -12.81
C ALA A 17 0.54 -51.02 -12.83
N VAL A 18 -0.14 -52.10 -13.27
CA VAL A 18 0.49 -53.41 -13.41
C VAL A 18 0.82 -53.60 -14.92
N LEU A 19 2.10 -53.70 -15.22
CA LEU A 19 2.59 -53.91 -16.58
C LEU A 19 2.83 -55.40 -16.84
N GLN A 20 2.51 -55.87 -18.07
CA GLN A 20 2.74 -57.27 -18.48
C GLN A 20 3.93 -57.36 -19.43
N GLY A 21 4.84 -58.31 -19.13
CA GLY A 21 5.92 -58.65 -20.06
C GLY A 21 6.99 -57.56 -20.22
N ASN A 22 7.21 -57.12 -21.46
CA ASN A 22 8.22 -56.11 -21.82
C ASN A 22 7.66 -54.69 -21.93
N GLU A 23 6.51 -54.43 -21.37
CA GLU A 23 5.91 -53.07 -21.41
C GLU A 23 6.68 -52.15 -20.48
N THR A 24 6.99 -50.97 -20.96
CA THR A 24 7.65 -49.90 -20.19
C THR A 24 6.85 -48.66 -20.26
N VAL A 25 6.64 -47.97 -19.15
CA VAL A 25 6.09 -46.61 -19.13
C VAL A 25 7.27 -45.64 -19.24
N GLU A 26 7.39 -45.04 -20.42
CA GLU A 26 8.29 -43.91 -20.59
C GLU A 26 7.52 -42.63 -20.19
N TYR A 27 7.94 -42.01 -19.10
CA TYR A 27 7.55 -40.62 -18.87
C TYR A 27 8.18 -39.79 -19.98
N GLY A 28 7.36 -39.11 -20.76
CA GLY A 28 7.86 -38.16 -21.74
C GLY A 28 8.88 -37.25 -21.02
N LYS A 29 10.10 -37.17 -21.56
CA LYS A 29 11.11 -36.24 -21.04
C LYS A 29 10.50 -34.86 -21.09
N GLU A 30 10.11 -34.36 -19.94
CA GLU A 30 9.71 -32.96 -19.79
C GLU A 30 10.81 -32.09 -20.37
N ALA A 31 10.44 -31.25 -21.33
CA ALA A 31 11.28 -30.17 -21.76
C ALA A 31 11.50 -29.30 -20.51
N GLY A 32 12.69 -29.43 -19.87
CA GLY A 32 13.18 -28.90 -18.62
C GLY A 32 12.43 -27.69 -18.05
N GLY A 33 11.31 -27.94 -17.42
CA GLY A 33 10.58 -26.98 -16.61
C GLY A 33 10.50 -27.50 -15.19
N ASN A 34 10.83 -26.64 -14.27
CA ASN A 34 10.85 -26.87 -12.83
C ASN A 34 9.51 -27.49 -12.39
N THR A 35 9.48 -28.76 -12.01
CA THR A 35 8.28 -29.48 -11.57
C THR A 35 7.57 -28.85 -10.39
N THR A 36 8.27 -28.05 -9.59
CA THR A 36 7.71 -27.24 -8.50
C THR A 36 6.72 -26.17 -8.98
N ASN A 37 6.85 -25.69 -10.22
CA ASN A 37 5.97 -24.67 -10.79
C ASN A 37 4.72 -25.22 -11.47
N ALA A 38 4.60 -26.54 -11.69
CA ALA A 38 3.43 -27.11 -12.34
C ALA A 38 2.18 -27.15 -11.45
N PHE A 39 2.36 -27.21 -10.14
CA PHE A 39 1.27 -27.23 -9.16
C PHE A 39 0.72 -25.84 -8.84
N LEU A 40 1.56 -24.79 -8.81
CA LEU A 40 1.15 -23.42 -8.53
C LEU A 40 0.04 -22.91 -9.47
N PRO A 41 0.13 -23.06 -10.82
CA PRO A 41 -0.97 -22.65 -11.70
C PRO A 41 -2.24 -23.48 -11.54
N LEU A 42 -2.14 -24.71 -11.06
CA LEU A 42 -3.30 -25.57 -10.78
C LEU A 42 -3.99 -25.14 -9.49
N GLU A 43 -3.23 -24.88 -8.44
CA GLU A 43 -3.69 -24.35 -7.16
C GLU A 43 -4.39 -22.99 -7.37
N GLU A 44 -3.73 -22.07 -8.03
CA GLU A 44 -4.26 -20.75 -8.38
C GLU A 44 -5.56 -20.86 -9.22
N ARG A 45 -5.63 -21.80 -10.15
CA ARG A 45 -6.83 -22.06 -10.92
C ARG A 45 -7.96 -22.66 -10.07
N CYS A 46 -7.64 -23.52 -9.10
CA CYS A 46 -8.61 -24.06 -8.16
C CYS A 46 -9.16 -22.98 -7.25
N ASP A 47 -8.31 -22.14 -6.67
CA ASP A 47 -8.68 -21.04 -5.81
C ASP A 47 -9.54 -20.02 -6.55
N ASN A 48 -9.19 -19.69 -7.77
CA ASN A 48 -9.98 -18.85 -8.66
C ASN A 48 -11.37 -19.42 -8.94
N GLN A 49 -11.49 -20.74 -9.15
CA GLN A 49 -12.78 -21.38 -9.36
C GLN A 49 -13.62 -21.42 -8.08
N ILE A 50 -12.99 -21.62 -6.94
CA ILE A 50 -13.65 -21.58 -5.62
C ILE A 50 -14.16 -20.16 -5.35
N SER A 51 -13.32 -19.14 -5.50
CA SER A 51 -13.68 -17.73 -5.34
C SER A 51 -14.83 -17.33 -6.27
N LYS A 52 -14.78 -17.71 -7.55
CA LYS A 52 -15.88 -17.46 -8.50
C LYS A 52 -17.18 -18.13 -8.09
N ARG A 53 -17.11 -19.31 -7.48
CA ARG A 53 -18.33 -20.03 -7.03
C ARG A 53 -18.91 -19.48 -5.74
N LEU A 54 -18.06 -19.10 -4.78
CA LEU A 54 -18.49 -18.60 -3.48
C LEU A 54 -18.83 -17.11 -3.51
N LEU A 55 -17.94 -16.29 -4.07
CA LEU A 55 -18.05 -14.82 -4.06
C LEU A 55 -18.58 -14.25 -5.39
N GLY A 56 -18.65 -15.05 -6.43
CA GLY A 56 -19.04 -14.62 -7.79
C GLY A 56 -17.93 -13.93 -8.55
N GLN A 57 -16.74 -13.76 -7.95
CA GLN A 57 -15.63 -13.00 -8.48
C GLN A 57 -14.29 -13.44 -7.84
N THR A 58 -13.16 -12.97 -8.36
CA THR A 58 -11.82 -13.24 -7.85
C THR A 58 -11.08 -11.98 -7.37
N GLY A 59 -11.61 -10.81 -7.67
CA GLY A 59 -10.91 -9.54 -7.49
C GLY A 59 -10.69 -9.11 -6.04
N THR A 60 -11.45 -9.64 -5.07
CA THR A 60 -11.23 -9.37 -3.63
C THR A 60 -10.28 -10.37 -2.97
N THR A 61 -9.96 -11.46 -3.65
CA THR A 61 -9.13 -12.56 -3.10
C THR A 61 -7.74 -12.63 -3.71
N GLU A 62 -7.46 -11.89 -4.79
CA GLU A 62 -6.17 -11.90 -5.48
C GLU A 62 -5.46 -10.55 -5.39
N ASN A 63 -4.17 -10.60 -5.08
CA ASN A 63 -3.29 -9.45 -5.17
C ASN A 63 -3.15 -9.02 -6.64
N GLY A 64 -3.79 -7.91 -7.02
CA GLY A 64 -3.68 -7.34 -8.36
C GLY A 64 -4.99 -6.97 -9.05
N ALA A 65 -6.12 -7.05 -8.37
CA ALA A 65 -7.38 -6.55 -8.93
C ALA A 65 -7.32 -5.04 -9.15
N TRP A 66 -7.55 -4.61 -10.36
CA TRP A 66 -7.64 -3.21 -10.76
C TRP A 66 -8.83 -2.54 -10.08
N GLU A 67 -8.66 -1.32 -9.59
CA GLU A 67 -9.71 -0.56 -8.89
C GLU A 67 -11.02 -0.45 -9.69
N GLY A 68 -10.96 -0.33 -11.01
CA GLY A 68 -12.16 -0.32 -11.86
C GLY A 68 -12.89 -1.66 -11.95
N THR A 69 -12.20 -2.78 -11.67
CA THR A 69 -12.81 -4.10 -11.53
C THR A 69 -13.28 -4.36 -10.11
N ALA A 70 -12.68 -3.75 -9.09
CA ALA A 70 -13.06 -3.89 -7.70
C ALA A 70 -14.51 -3.44 -7.44
N GLU A 71 -14.95 -2.30 -8.01
CA GLU A 71 -16.35 -1.85 -7.91
C GLU A 71 -17.33 -2.82 -8.59
N VAL A 72 -16.95 -3.40 -9.73
CA VAL A 72 -17.76 -4.40 -10.41
C VAL A 72 -17.81 -5.67 -9.56
N HIS A 73 -16.70 -6.07 -8.98
CA HIS A 73 -16.60 -7.25 -8.12
C HIS A 73 -17.39 -7.07 -6.81
N GLU A 74 -17.30 -5.91 -6.17
CA GLU A 74 -18.09 -5.58 -4.99
C GLU A 74 -19.60 -5.60 -5.28
N ARG A 75 -20.02 -5.08 -6.43
CA ARG A 75 -21.41 -5.12 -6.85
C ARG A 75 -21.91 -6.53 -7.12
N VAL A 76 -21.07 -7.39 -7.70
CA VAL A 76 -21.40 -8.81 -7.92
C VAL A 76 -21.49 -9.54 -6.58
N GLU A 77 -20.59 -9.26 -5.65
CA GLU A 77 -20.59 -9.81 -4.31
C GLU A 77 -21.85 -9.38 -3.53
N LYS A 78 -22.17 -8.08 -3.52
CA LYS A 78 -23.43 -7.57 -2.93
C LYS A 78 -24.66 -8.24 -3.53
N SER A 79 -24.69 -8.40 -4.86
CA SER A 79 -25.81 -9.07 -5.55
C SER A 79 -25.95 -10.55 -5.12
N ARG A 80 -24.84 -11.24 -4.86
CA ARG A 80 -24.85 -12.61 -4.34
C ARG A 80 -25.31 -12.67 -2.89
N HIS A 81 -24.82 -11.79 -2.05
CA HIS A 81 -25.28 -11.69 -0.66
C HIS A 81 -26.81 -11.45 -0.59
N GLU A 82 -27.34 -10.60 -1.47
CA GLU A 82 -28.79 -10.40 -1.56
C GLU A 82 -29.52 -11.66 -2.02
N TYR A 83 -28.97 -12.40 -2.97
CA TYR A 83 -29.53 -13.67 -3.40
C TYR A 83 -29.50 -14.71 -2.27
N ASP A 84 -28.39 -14.81 -1.53
CA ASP A 84 -28.24 -15.73 -0.41
C ASP A 84 -29.19 -15.38 0.74
N LYS A 85 -29.37 -14.09 1.06
CA LYS A 85 -30.38 -13.60 2.00
C LYS A 85 -31.79 -14.02 1.60
N MET A 86 -32.14 -13.82 0.33
CA MET A 86 -33.44 -14.19 -0.21
C MET A 86 -33.65 -15.71 -0.15
N LEU A 87 -32.63 -16.48 -0.52
CA LEU A 87 -32.68 -17.95 -0.46
C LEU A 87 -32.84 -18.44 0.98
N PHE A 88 -32.06 -17.91 1.92
CA PHE A 88 -32.16 -18.25 3.33
C PHE A 88 -33.55 -17.90 3.90
N GLN A 89 -34.06 -16.70 3.60
CA GLN A 89 -35.40 -16.25 4.00
C GLN A 89 -36.48 -17.17 3.47
N PHE A 90 -36.36 -17.60 2.20
CA PHE A 90 -37.30 -18.56 1.59
C PHE A 90 -37.28 -19.92 2.32
N TYR A 91 -36.09 -20.52 2.45
CA TYR A 91 -35.99 -21.84 3.12
C TYR A 91 -36.43 -21.77 4.57
N PHE A 92 -36.08 -20.72 5.30
CA PHE A 92 -36.48 -20.56 6.69
C PHE A 92 -37.99 -20.46 6.83
N ASN A 93 -38.63 -19.58 6.05
CA ASN A 93 -40.09 -19.34 6.15
C ASN A 93 -40.95 -20.45 5.59
N TYR A 94 -40.54 -21.09 4.51
CA TYR A 94 -41.41 -22.01 3.77
C TYR A 94 -41.06 -23.50 3.97
N ILE A 95 -39.86 -23.80 4.46
CA ILE A 95 -39.42 -25.18 4.65
C ILE A 95 -39.14 -25.50 6.12
N ILE A 96 -38.33 -24.67 6.80
CA ILE A 96 -37.86 -24.93 8.16
C ILE A 96 -39.02 -24.72 9.17
N ILE A 97 -39.66 -23.56 9.19
CA ILE A 97 -40.76 -23.25 10.10
C ILE A 97 -41.90 -24.30 10.00
N PRO A 98 -42.43 -24.65 8.82
CA PRO A 98 -43.44 -25.67 8.69
C PRO A 98 -43.02 -27.06 9.20
N LYS A 99 -41.74 -27.41 9.03
CA LYS A 99 -41.20 -28.67 9.58
C LYS A 99 -41.12 -28.65 11.11
N LEU A 100 -40.64 -27.55 11.70
CA LEU A 100 -40.55 -27.37 13.14
C LEU A 100 -41.95 -27.46 13.79
N VAL A 101 -42.93 -26.79 13.21
CA VAL A 101 -44.33 -26.84 13.69
C VAL A 101 -44.93 -28.27 13.67
N LYS A 102 -44.54 -29.06 12.66
CA LYS A 102 -44.95 -30.49 12.60
C LYS A 102 -44.25 -31.36 13.63
N ILE A 103 -43.02 -31.01 14.03
CA ILE A 103 -42.25 -31.80 15.00
C ILE A 103 -42.73 -31.55 16.42
N SER A 104 -43.11 -30.32 16.79
CA SER A 104 -43.55 -30.00 18.15
C SER A 104 -44.55 -28.83 18.20
N PRO A 105 -45.61 -28.96 19.00
CA PRO A 105 -46.57 -27.87 19.23
C PRO A 105 -45.95 -26.59 19.83
N VAL A 106 -44.79 -26.69 20.46
CA VAL A 106 -44.06 -25.57 21.03
C VAL A 106 -43.69 -24.53 19.94
N TYR A 107 -43.50 -24.98 18.70
CA TYR A 107 -43.14 -24.10 17.58
C TYR A 107 -44.35 -23.50 16.84
N LYS A 108 -45.60 -23.85 17.26
CA LYS A 108 -46.82 -23.36 16.63
C LYS A 108 -46.94 -21.83 16.55
N PRO A 109 -46.44 -21.03 17.50
CA PRO A 109 -46.42 -19.57 17.38
C PRO A 109 -45.60 -19.05 16.18
N LEU A 110 -44.59 -19.80 15.72
CA LEU A 110 -43.75 -19.43 14.56
C LEU A 110 -44.52 -19.42 13.24
N GLU A 111 -45.66 -20.12 13.15
CA GLU A 111 -46.50 -20.10 11.93
C GLU A 111 -47.01 -18.70 11.56
N ARG A 112 -47.10 -17.81 12.56
CA ARG A 112 -47.58 -16.44 12.38
C ARG A 112 -46.42 -15.44 12.15
N LEU A 113 -45.18 -15.89 12.25
CA LEU A 113 -44.00 -15.08 12.09
C LEU A 113 -43.35 -15.34 10.73
N LYS A 114 -42.76 -14.30 10.15
CA LYS A 114 -41.95 -14.44 8.95
C LYS A 114 -40.60 -13.75 9.19
N LEU A 115 -39.52 -14.45 8.93
CA LEU A 115 -38.19 -13.87 8.86
C LEU A 115 -38.16 -12.88 7.68
N LYS A 116 -37.75 -11.67 7.94
CA LYS A 116 -37.35 -10.68 6.93
C LYS A 116 -35.99 -10.11 7.34
N TRP A 117 -35.17 -9.88 6.37
CA TRP A 117 -33.95 -9.12 6.60
C TRP A 117 -34.32 -7.65 6.81
N ASP A 118 -33.64 -6.99 7.72
CA ASP A 118 -33.70 -5.54 7.87
C ASP A 118 -32.70 -4.94 6.89
N ASP A 119 -33.19 -4.56 5.72
CA ASP A 119 -32.41 -3.95 4.65
C ASP A 119 -32.36 -2.42 4.79
N THR A 120 -32.83 -1.86 5.91
CA THR A 120 -32.55 -0.47 6.24
C THR A 120 -31.05 -0.37 6.45
N GLU A 121 -30.36 0.23 5.47
CA GLU A 121 -29.01 0.71 5.67
C GLU A 121 -29.07 1.61 6.90
N SER A 122 -28.54 1.13 8.02
CA SER A 122 -28.41 1.93 9.22
C SER A 122 -27.37 2.99 8.87
N LEU A 123 -27.86 4.22 8.65
CA LEU A 123 -26.99 5.39 8.55
C LEU A 123 -25.97 5.30 9.68
N SER A 124 -24.70 5.49 9.39
CA SER A 124 -23.69 5.63 10.42
C SER A 124 -24.14 6.74 11.39
N ILE A 125 -23.73 6.69 12.63
CA ILE A 125 -24.11 7.69 13.64
C ILE A 125 -23.84 9.10 13.11
N THR A 126 -22.76 9.28 12.36
CA THR A 126 -22.38 10.56 11.74
C THR A 126 -23.37 10.99 10.66
N GLU A 127 -23.73 10.12 9.73
CA GLU A 127 -24.73 10.38 8.69
C GLU A 127 -26.12 10.62 9.27
N TYR A 128 -26.45 9.91 10.34
CA TYR A 128 -27.71 10.10 11.06
C TYR A 128 -27.78 11.48 11.74
N ILE A 129 -26.71 11.92 12.39
CA ILE A 129 -26.59 13.24 12.99
C ILE A 129 -26.62 14.33 11.91
N GLU A 130 -25.94 14.14 10.79
CA GLU A 130 -26.00 15.07 9.66
C GLU A 130 -27.39 15.17 9.04
N ALA A 131 -28.08 14.04 8.88
CA ALA A 131 -29.46 14.01 8.39
C ALA A 131 -30.40 14.75 9.35
N ILE A 132 -30.27 14.53 10.67
CA ILE A 132 -31.02 15.27 11.68
C ILE A 132 -30.73 16.76 11.59
N ASN A 133 -29.46 17.16 11.53
CA ASN A 133 -29.08 18.58 11.44
C ASN A 133 -29.64 19.26 10.19
N LYS A 134 -29.66 18.57 9.04
CA LYS A 134 -30.25 19.09 7.78
C LYS A 134 -31.76 19.19 7.82
N LEU A 135 -32.43 18.26 8.51
CA LEU A 135 -33.89 18.16 8.52
C LEU A 135 -34.54 18.84 9.74
N ALA A 136 -33.78 19.17 10.79
CA ALA A 136 -34.29 19.76 12.04
C ALA A 136 -34.93 21.14 11.86
N TYR A 137 -34.63 21.82 10.74
CA TYR A 137 -35.31 23.10 10.38
C TYR A 137 -36.71 22.90 9.83
N THR A 138 -37.05 21.68 9.40
CA THR A 138 -38.33 21.39 8.71
C THR A 138 -39.18 20.38 9.47
N PHE A 139 -38.54 19.49 10.26
CA PHE A 139 -39.20 18.40 10.98
C PHE A 139 -38.81 18.37 12.44
N GLU A 140 -39.73 17.96 13.30
CA GLU A 140 -39.44 17.63 14.70
C GLU A 140 -39.06 16.15 14.81
N PHE A 141 -38.04 15.85 15.60
CA PHE A 141 -37.54 14.49 15.83
C PHE A 141 -37.87 14.03 17.24
N ASP A 142 -38.17 12.74 17.38
CA ASP A 142 -38.36 12.11 18.67
C ASP A 142 -37.01 12.03 19.43
N HIS A 143 -36.94 12.73 20.56
CA HIS A 143 -35.72 12.86 21.36
C HIS A 143 -35.27 11.53 21.98
N GLU A 144 -36.22 10.63 22.30
CA GLU A 144 -35.90 9.30 22.86
C GLU A 144 -35.30 8.38 21.80
N GLU A 145 -35.85 8.42 20.57
CA GLU A 145 -35.27 7.65 19.46
C GLU A 145 -33.89 8.18 19.03
N VAL A 146 -33.71 9.50 18.99
CA VAL A 146 -32.41 10.10 18.68
C VAL A 146 -31.37 9.75 19.74
N ALA A 147 -31.73 9.86 21.02
CA ALA A 147 -30.85 9.45 22.13
C ALA A 147 -30.46 7.97 22.06
N LYS A 148 -31.41 7.10 21.73
CA LYS A 148 -31.19 5.65 21.61
C LYS A 148 -30.28 5.28 20.45
N LYS A 149 -30.41 5.97 19.30
CA LYS A 149 -29.60 5.70 18.11
C LYS A 149 -28.20 6.33 18.19
N THR A 150 -28.07 7.49 18.81
CA THR A 150 -26.77 8.19 18.92
C THR A 150 -25.99 7.85 20.17
N GLY A 151 -26.62 7.22 21.16
CA GLY A 151 -26.02 6.95 22.48
C GLY A 151 -25.78 8.22 23.32
N LEU A 152 -26.26 9.38 22.88
CA LEU A 152 -26.07 10.66 23.57
C LEU A 152 -27.19 10.85 24.62
N PRO A 153 -26.87 11.28 25.87
CA PRO A 153 -27.87 11.58 26.89
C PRO A 153 -28.57 12.90 26.57
N ILE A 154 -29.70 12.85 25.85
CA ILE A 154 -30.51 14.01 25.53
C ILE A 154 -31.52 14.22 26.64
N ILE A 155 -31.38 15.32 27.41
CA ILE A 155 -32.19 15.61 28.61
C ILE A 155 -33.42 16.47 28.27
N GLY A 156 -33.55 16.98 27.05
CA GLY A 156 -34.67 17.81 26.60
C GLY A 156 -34.26 19.03 25.77
N GLN A 157 -35.22 19.75 25.24
CA GLN A 157 -34.98 20.98 24.48
C GLN A 157 -34.52 22.13 25.37
N LYS A 158 -33.50 22.84 24.91
CA LYS A 158 -33.08 24.10 25.53
C LYS A 158 -34.16 25.14 25.33
N LYS A 159 -34.89 25.55 26.38
CA LYS A 159 -35.85 26.64 26.31
C LYS A 159 -35.08 27.93 26.03
N ASN A 160 -35.35 28.53 24.87
CA ASN A 160 -34.88 29.86 24.56
C ASN A 160 -35.67 30.86 25.43
N PRO A 161 -35.05 31.70 26.23
CA PRO A 161 -35.74 32.82 26.91
C PRO A 161 -35.82 34.02 25.96
N GLY A 162 -36.99 34.25 25.40
CA GLY A 162 -37.34 35.57 24.87
C GLY A 162 -37.47 35.72 23.38
N GLY A 163 -38.70 35.78 22.90
CA GLY A 163 -39.37 36.84 22.19
C GLY A 163 -39.07 37.11 20.72
N GLU A 164 -40.12 36.90 19.97
CA GLU A 164 -40.60 37.70 18.80
C GLU A 164 -39.89 37.57 17.45
N GLN A 165 -40.74 37.28 16.50
CA GLN A 165 -40.59 37.19 15.05
C GLN A 165 -39.87 38.39 14.42
N GLN A 166 -38.95 38.11 13.52
CA GLN A 166 -38.93 38.85 12.24
C GLN A 166 -38.11 38.06 11.20
N GLY A 167 -38.65 38.14 9.99
CA GLY A 167 -38.32 37.46 8.76
C GLY A 167 -36.90 37.26 8.32
N GLY A 168 -36.75 36.13 7.68
CA GLY A 168 -35.98 35.79 6.51
C GLY A 168 -34.56 36.28 6.38
N THR A 169 -33.64 35.39 6.61
CA THR A 169 -32.45 35.23 5.78
C THR A 169 -31.87 33.84 6.06
N LEU A 170 -31.55 33.12 5.03
CA LEU A 170 -30.88 31.81 5.10
C LEU A 170 -29.62 31.93 5.96
N PRO A 171 -29.47 31.12 7.01
CA PRO A 171 -28.22 31.08 7.72
C PRO A 171 -27.17 30.31 6.91
N ASN A 172 -26.02 30.94 6.79
CA ASN A 172 -24.78 30.40 6.29
C ASN A 172 -24.46 29.03 6.85
N GLN A 173 -23.75 28.27 6.01
CA GLN A 173 -23.00 27.06 6.40
C GLN A 173 -22.30 27.25 7.75
N PRO A 174 -22.23 26.22 8.59
CA PRO A 174 -21.48 26.31 9.81
C PRO A 174 -20.00 26.53 9.46
N GLN A 175 -19.54 27.74 9.74
CA GLN A 175 -18.12 27.96 9.95
C GLN A 175 -17.68 26.98 11.02
N THR A 176 -16.74 26.12 10.68
CA THR A 176 -15.90 25.46 11.67
C THR A 176 -15.18 26.56 12.43
N ASP A 177 -15.72 26.89 13.58
CA ASP A 177 -15.05 27.78 14.52
C ASP A 177 -13.81 27.04 15.09
N PRO A 178 -12.58 27.50 14.80
CA PRO A 178 -11.38 26.88 15.32
C PRO A 178 -11.14 27.21 16.80
N GLN A 179 -12.09 27.86 17.48
CA GLN A 179 -11.90 28.30 18.86
C GLN A 179 -13.08 27.96 19.75
N LYS A 180 -13.22 26.67 20.11
CA LYS A 180 -13.54 26.34 21.50
C LYS A 180 -12.34 25.60 22.08
N LYS A 181 -11.38 26.39 22.57
CA LYS A 181 -10.53 25.99 23.68
C LYS A 181 -11.40 25.33 24.75
N LYS A 182 -11.45 23.99 24.75
CA LYS A 182 -11.47 23.31 26.03
C LYS A 182 -10.10 23.58 26.62
N THR A 183 -10.08 24.28 27.72
CA THR A 183 -8.93 24.37 28.63
C THR A 183 -8.50 22.96 28.98
N GLU A 184 -7.58 22.43 28.19
CA GLU A 184 -6.63 21.46 28.69
C GLU A 184 -5.69 22.25 29.64
N PRO A 185 -5.26 21.68 30.76
CA PRO A 185 -4.37 22.38 31.68
C PRO A 185 -3.13 22.82 30.91
N ASP A 186 -2.77 24.09 31.12
CA ASP A 186 -1.62 24.75 30.53
C ASP A 186 -0.38 23.84 30.61
N ASP A 187 0.14 23.49 29.43
CA ASP A 187 1.41 22.80 29.26
C ASP A 187 2.53 23.83 29.53
N GLU A 188 2.84 24.03 30.80
CA GLU A 188 4.07 24.74 31.19
C GLU A 188 5.26 23.83 30.86
N THR A 189 5.92 24.18 29.79
CA THR A 189 7.35 24.03 29.55
C THR A 189 7.98 22.66 29.84
N VAL A 190 7.86 21.76 28.91
CA VAL A 190 8.99 20.92 28.53
C VAL A 190 9.53 21.48 27.21
N THR A 191 10.66 22.12 27.26
CA THR A 191 11.46 22.49 26.10
C THR A 191 11.95 21.21 25.44
N SER A 192 11.10 20.59 24.60
CA SER A 192 11.59 19.87 23.45
C SER A 192 12.42 20.88 22.65
N PRO A 193 13.54 20.50 22.05
CA PRO A 193 14.31 21.44 21.24
C PRO A 193 13.33 22.11 20.29
N VAL A 194 13.25 23.43 20.40
CA VAL A 194 12.49 24.26 19.47
C VAL A 194 13.16 24.00 18.13
N MET A 195 12.52 23.20 17.27
CA MET A 195 12.91 23.14 15.88
C MET A 195 12.73 24.56 15.35
N GLU A 196 13.84 25.20 15.00
CA GLU A 196 13.82 26.54 14.48
C GLU A 196 12.91 26.59 13.25
N ALA A 197 12.05 27.61 13.19
CA ALA A 197 11.24 27.90 12.03
C ALA A 197 12.16 28.10 10.83
N GLY A 198 12.34 27.07 9.99
CA GLY A 198 13.27 27.08 8.86
C GLY A 198 13.80 25.72 8.42
N GLU A 199 13.58 24.66 9.20
CA GLU A 199 14.12 23.33 8.87
C GLU A 199 13.44 22.69 7.63
N TYR A 200 12.22 23.12 7.29
CA TYR A 200 11.45 22.63 6.13
C TYR A 200 10.96 23.80 5.28
N ASP A 201 11.77 24.24 4.31
CA ASP A 201 11.38 25.36 3.45
C ASP A 201 10.47 24.92 2.29
N PHE A 202 9.16 25.06 2.51
CA PHE A 202 8.13 24.92 1.49
C PHE A 202 7.79 26.24 0.79
N SER A 203 8.37 27.36 1.20
CA SER A 203 7.94 28.71 0.82
C SER A 203 7.97 28.94 -0.70
N SER A 204 9.02 28.48 -1.37
CA SER A 204 9.17 28.63 -2.82
C SER A 204 8.14 27.79 -3.59
N ILE A 205 7.88 26.55 -3.12
CA ILE A 205 6.90 25.64 -3.72
C ILE A 205 5.49 26.21 -3.55
N ILE A 206 5.16 26.63 -2.34
CA ILE A 206 3.83 27.21 -2.03
C ILE A 206 3.61 28.51 -2.82
N GLY A 207 4.60 29.37 -2.94
CA GLY A 207 4.51 30.59 -3.76
C GLY A 207 4.18 30.28 -5.23
N ARG A 208 4.78 29.24 -5.78
CA ARG A 208 4.50 28.75 -7.14
C ARG A 208 3.10 28.15 -7.26
N VAL A 209 2.73 27.25 -6.37
CA VAL A 209 1.41 26.57 -6.35
C VAL A 209 0.29 27.60 -6.19
N MET A 210 0.41 28.52 -5.25
CA MET A 210 -0.52 29.61 -5.01
C MET A 210 -0.77 30.43 -6.28
N LYS A 211 0.31 30.82 -7.01
CA LYS A 211 0.19 31.53 -8.28
C LYS A 211 -0.58 30.71 -9.32
N GLN A 212 -0.28 29.41 -9.42
CA GLN A 212 -0.95 28.50 -10.36
C GLN A 212 -2.43 28.30 -10.02
N VAL A 213 -2.79 28.21 -8.73
CA VAL A 213 -4.19 28.16 -8.28
C VAL A 213 -4.90 29.47 -8.61
N TYR A 214 -4.29 30.62 -8.33
CA TYR A 214 -4.86 31.92 -8.66
C TYR A 214 -5.12 32.10 -10.17
N GLU A 215 -4.18 31.60 -11.00
CA GLU A 215 -4.30 31.59 -12.46
C GLU A 215 -5.22 30.47 -12.99
N ARG A 216 -5.83 29.66 -12.12
CA ARG A 216 -6.69 28.50 -12.46
C ARG A 216 -5.99 27.41 -13.27
N LYS A 217 -4.67 27.32 -13.19
CA LYS A 217 -3.85 26.25 -13.80
C LYS A 217 -3.87 24.98 -12.96
N VAL A 218 -3.92 25.11 -11.63
CA VAL A 218 -4.10 24.02 -10.68
C VAL A 218 -5.48 24.15 -10.05
N LYS A 219 -6.29 23.09 -10.11
CA LYS A 219 -7.68 23.05 -9.66
C LYS A 219 -7.85 21.94 -8.61
N THR A 220 -8.95 21.97 -7.88
CA THR A 220 -9.40 20.86 -7.05
C THR A 220 -9.41 19.57 -7.87
N GLY A 221 -8.96 18.46 -7.29
CA GLY A 221 -8.79 17.20 -8.00
C GLY A 221 -7.43 17.03 -8.70
N ASN A 222 -6.51 17.99 -8.56
CA ASN A 222 -5.11 17.85 -8.97
C ASN A 222 -4.20 17.82 -7.73
N ILE A 223 -3.04 17.19 -7.88
CA ILE A 223 -1.93 17.33 -6.94
C ILE A 223 -0.79 18.10 -7.60
N ASP A 224 -0.01 18.83 -6.82
CA ASP A 224 1.24 19.40 -7.30
C ASP A 224 2.38 18.42 -6.99
N GLY A 225 3.05 17.94 -8.03
CA GLY A 225 4.05 16.89 -7.90
C GLY A 225 5.28 17.27 -7.08
N GLU A 226 5.63 18.57 -7.01
CA GLU A 226 6.77 19.01 -6.21
C GLU A 226 6.41 19.12 -4.73
N LEU A 227 5.26 19.73 -4.42
CA LEU A 227 4.73 19.81 -3.05
C LEU A 227 4.51 18.42 -2.46
N PHE A 228 3.91 17.53 -3.25
CA PHE A 228 3.68 16.14 -2.89
C PHE A 228 4.98 15.39 -2.57
N ARG A 229 5.99 15.46 -3.47
CA ARG A 229 7.28 14.79 -3.24
C ARG A 229 8.01 15.34 -2.03
N LYS A 230 8.03 16.66 -1.85
CA LYS A 230 8.68 17.27 -0.69
C LYS A 230 8.04 16.81 0.61
N THR A 231 6.70 16.73 0.68
CA THR A 231 5.98 16.19 1.84
C THR A 231 6.37 14.74 2.11
N TYR A 232 6.45 13.92 1.06
CA TYR A 232 6.88 12.53 1.18
C TYR A 232 8.32 12.40 1.68
N GLU A 233 9.25 13.16 1.09
CA GLU A 233 10.68 13.11 1.46
C GLU A 233 10.89 13.38 2.95
N GLU A 234 10.20 14.38 3.48
CA GLU A 234 10.31 14.75 4.90
C GLU A 234 9.69 13.68 5.82
N LEU A 235 8.52 13.13 5.47
CA LEU A 235 7.90 12.05 6.23
C LEU A 235 8.73 10.75 6.17
N ASN A 236 9.24 10.40 4.99
CA ASN A 236 10.05 9.21 4.80
C ASN A 236 11.38 9.27 5.54
N LYS A 237 12.00 10.46 5.60
CA LYS A 237 13.19 10.70 6.40
C LYS A 237 12.92 10.41 7.88
N LYS A 238 11.80 10.89 8.42
CA LYS A 238 11.42 10.64 9.81
C LYS A 238 11.10 9.16 10.10
N ALA A 239 10.44 8.48 9.19
CA ALA A 239 10.22 7.04 9.32
C ALA A 239 11.55 6.25 9.31
N ALA A 240 12.49 6.64 8.45
CA ALA A 240 13.83 6.05 8.40
C ALA A 240 14.63 6.31 9.69
N GLU A 241 14.58 7.53 10.24
CA GLU A 241 15.18 7.86 11.55
C GLU A 241 14.59 6.95 12.67
N GLY A 242 13.29 6.71 12.64
CA GLY A 242 12.61 5.84 13.61
C GLY A 242 12.96 4.36 13.46
N TRP A 243 13.17 3.89 12.24
CA TRP A 243 13.56 2.50 11.94
C TRP A 243 15.04 2.24 12.24
N GLY A 244 15.91 3.18 11.89
CA GLY A 244 17.36 3.06 11.74
C GLY A 244 17.71 3.16 10.25
N GLU A 245 18.38 4.25 9.87
CA GLU A 245 18.58 4.59 8.44
C GLU A 245 19.29 3.50 7.62
N ASP A 246 20.28 2.83 8.20
CA ASP A 246 21.05 1.81 7.51
C ASP A 246 20.19 0.57 7.23
N ASP A 247 19.43 0.08 8.20
CA ASP A 247 18.54 -1.07 8.07
C ASP A 247 17.32 -0.76 7.21
N TYR A 248 16.79 0.48 7.29
CA TYR A 248 15.68 0.94 6.45
C TYR A 248 16.00 0.95 4.96
N ASN A 249 17.27 1.12 4.62
CA ASN A 249 17.78 1.15 3.26
C ASN A 249 18.51 -0.13 2.85
N ASP A 250 18.48 -1.18 3.69
CA ASP A 250 19.11 -2.46 3.39
C ASP A 250 18.33 -3.17 2.27
N PRO A 251 18.98 -3.44 1.10
CA PRO A 251 18.33 -4.16 0.01
C PRO A 251 17.86 -5.57 0.34
N GLU A 252 18.47 -6.22 1.34
CA GLU A 252 18.10 -7.57 1.77
C GLU A 252 16.81 -7.59 2.60
N GLN A 253 16.40 -6.46 3.18
CA GLN A 253 15.24 -6.32 4.06
C GLN A 253 14.19 -5.34 3.49
N ALA A 254 14.13 -5.19 2.17
CA ALA A 254 13.40 -4.10 1.53
C ALA A 254 11.85 -4.18 1.62
N GLU A 255 11.27 -5.34 1.92
CA GLU A 255 9.80 -5.53 1.83
C GLU A 255 9.02 -4.69 2.85
N GLU A 256 9.42 -4.72 4.12
CA GLU A 256 8.75 -3.97 5.17
C GLU A 256 8.95 -2.45 5.04
N PRO A 257 10.18 -1.92 4.84
CA PRO A 257 10.38 -0.51 4.53
C PRO A 257 9.58 -0.04 3.31
N GLN A 258 9.41 -0.90 2.30
CA GLN A 258 8.62 -0.57 1.11
C GLN A 258 7.15 -0.32 1.43
N ARG A 259 6.54 -1.08 2.35
CA ARG A 259 5.16 -0.86 2.79
C ARG A 259 4.99 0.51 3.45
N ILE A 260 5.95 0.90 4.29
CA ILE A 260 5.97 2.24 4.90
C ILE A 260 6.08 3.32 3.83
N ARG A 261 7.03 3.20 2.90
CA ARG A 261 7.22 4.15 1.80
C ARG A 261 5.95 4.30 0.96
N ASP A 262 5.31 3.20 0.59
CA ASP A 262 4.04 3.21 -0.16
C ASP A 262 2.92 3.90 0.62
N ASN A 263 2.83 3.67 1.93
CA ASN A 263 1.83 4.31 2.78
C ASN A 263 2.07 5.82 2.89
N LEU A 264 3.29 6.25 3.20
CA LEU A 264 3.66 7.66 3.30
C LEU A 264 3.49 8.40 1.95
N PHE A 265 3.77 7.72 0.84
CA PHE A 265 3.60 8.29 -0.49
C PHE A 265 2.12 8.55 -0.81
N LYS A 266 1.25 7.58 -0.53
CA LYS A 266 -0.21 7.74 -0.67
C LYS A 266 -0.75 8.84 0.25
N PHE A 267 -0.30 8.87 1.49
CA PHE A 267 -0.68 9.89 2.46
C PHE A 267 -0.28 11.29 2.01
N SER A 268 0.95 11.46 1.53
CA SER A 268 1.45 12.74 1.01
C SER A 268 0.62 13.24 -0.19
N GLY A 269 0.19 12.32 -1.07
CA GLY A 269 -0.72 12.63 -2.16
C GLY A 269 -2.08 13.13 -1.68
N ALA A 270 -2.66 12.44 -0.70
CA ALA A 270 -3.95 12.82 -0.11
C ALA A 270 -3.86 14.16 0.64
N LYS A 271 -2.78 14.39 1.40
CA LYS A 271 -2.52 15.67 2.08
C LYS A 271 -2.42 16.83 1.09
N THR A 272 -1.61 16.67 0.05
CA THR A 272 -1.44 17.69 -1.00
C THR A 272 -2.76 18.00 -1.72
N TYR A 273 -3.59 16.99 -1.96
CA TYR A 273 -4.93 17.20 -2.51
C TYR A 273 -5.79 18.10 -1.63
N GLN A 274 -5.85 17.85 -0.32
CA GLN A 274 -6.65 18.65 0.61
C GLN A 274 -6.14 20.09 0.69
N GLU A 275 -4.82 20.27 0.78
CA GLU A 275 -4.21 21.59 0.80
C GLU A 275 -4.54 22.39 -0.48
N ILE A 276 -4.42 21.78 -1.66
CA ILE A 276 -4.78 22.40 -2.94
C ILE A 276 -6.29 22.67 -3.02
N LYS A 277 -7.12 21.78 -2.50
CA LYS A 277 -8.57 21.96 -2.43
C LYS A 277 -8.90 23.20 -1.60
N GLU A 278 -8.36 23.32 -0.40
CA GLU A 278 -8.57 24.48 0.47
C GLU A 278 -8.06 25.79 -0.16
N MET A 279 -6.91 25.76 -0.85
CA MET A 279 -6.45 26.91 -1.63
C MET A 279 -7.42 27.31 -2.74
N ASN A 280 -8.03 26.34 -3.44
CA ASN A 280 -9.03 26.63 -4.47
C ASN A 280 -10.33 27.18 -3.87
N ASP A 281 -10.76 26.66 -2.71
CA ASP A 281 -11.95 27.14 -2.00
C ASP A 281 -11.72 28.57 -1.48
N ALA A 282 -10.50 28.87 -0.99
CA ALA A 282 -10.11 30.20 -0.54
C ALA A 282 -10.02 31.28 -1.65
N LEU A 283 -10.11 30.87 -2.94
CA LEU A 283 -9.98 31.79 -4.08
C LEU A 283 -11.16 32.78 -4.22
N TYR A 284 -12.28 32.46 -3.60
CA TYR A 284 -13.51 33.25 -3.69
C TYR A 284 -13.95 33.72 -2.30
N ASP A 285 -14.67 34.86 -2.28
CA ASP A 285 -15.35 35.31 -1.07
C ASP A 285 -16.73 34.62 -0.91
N ASP A 286 -17.40 34.89 0.21
CA ASP A 286 -18.71 34.31 0.55
C ASP A 286 -19.82 34.66 -0.48
N LYS A 287 -19.58 35.65 -1.34
CA LYS A 287 -20.48 36.06 -2.42
C LYS A 287 -20.10 35.47 -3.78
N GLY A 288 -19.11 34.58 -3.81
CA GLY A 288 -18.61 33.93 -5.02
C GLY A 288 -17.77 34.84 -5.92
N LYS A 289 -17.32 36.00 -5.43
CA LYS A 289 -16.46 36.91 -6.17
C LYS A 289 -14.99 36.49 -5.92
N LYS A 290 -14.22 36.41 -7.00
CA LYS A 290 -12.79 36.12 -6.92
C LYS A 290 -12.07 37.21 -6.12
N LEU A 291 -11.27 36.80 -5.14
CA LEU A 291 -10.46 37.67 -4.30
C LEU A 291 -9.37 38.41 -5.10
N SER A 292 -8.87 39.51 -4.55
CA SER A 292 -7.61 40.10 -5.00
C SER A 292 -6.47 39.10 -4.76
N TYR A 293 -5.34 39.25 -5.46
CA TYR A 293 -4.19 38.38 -5.26
C TYR A 293 -3.61 38.50 -3.84
N GLU A 294 -3.65 39.70 -3.25
CA GLU A 294 -3.12 39.93 -1.89
C GLU A 294 -4.00 39.26 -0.83
N ASP A 295 -5.32 39.43 -0.90
CA ASP A 295 -6.27 38.79 0.03
C ASP A 295 -6.20 37.25 -0.09
N PHE A 296 -6.09 36.75 -1.31
CA PHE A 296 -5.92 35.32 -1.57
C PHE A 296 -4.60 34.80 -0.99
N ARG A 297 -3.50 35.53 -1.19
CA ARG A 297 -2.18 35.19 -0.65
C ARG A 297 -2.21 35.06 0.87
N GLU A 298 -2.85 36.01 1.56
CA GLU A 298 -2.97 35.97 3.03
C GLU A 298 -3.68 34.69 3.48
N LYS A 299 -4.80 34.33 2.85
CA LYS A 299 -5.51 33.08 3.16
C LYS A 299 -4.66 31.84 2.89
N VAL A 300 -3.98 31.78 1.75
CA VAL A 300 -3.13 30.64 1.40
C VAL A 300 -1.95 30.49 2.36
N MET A 301 -1.36 31.59 2.82
CA MET A 301 -0.28 31.52 3.82
C MET A 301 -0.76 30.98 5.16
N ALA A 302 -2.01 31.26 5.56
CA ALA A 302 -2.61 30.65 6.74
C ALA A 302 -2.82 29.13 6.55
N ILE A 303 -3.37 28.71 5.40
CA ILE A 303 -3.52 27.28 5.05
C ILE A 303 -2.15 26.58 5.08
N HIS A 304 -1.15 27.17 4.44
CA HIS A 304 0.21 26.62 4.43
C HIS A 304 0.78 26.44 5.83
N LYS A 305 0.59 27.42 6.72
CA LYS A 305 1.02 27.34 8.10
C LYS A 305 0.39 26.15 8.83
N ASP A 306 -0.89 25.92 8.62
CA ASP A 306 -1.58 24.79 9.24
C ASP A 306 -1.06 23.45 8.69
N TYR A 307 -0.99 23.28 7.36
CA TYR A 307 -0.60 22.02 6.74
C TYR A 307 0.88 21.68 6.89
N ASN A 308 1.77 22.66 6.73
CA ASN A 308 3.21 22.42 6.59
C ASN A 308 4.05 22.88 7.79
N GLU A 309 3.45 23.50 8.79
CA GLU A 309 4.11 23.82 10.06
C GLU A 309 3.45 23.09 11.23
N ASN A 310 2.11 23.24 11.41
CA ASN A 310 1.41 22.71 12.56
C ASN A 310 1.13 21.21 12.46
N TYR A 311 0.47 20.76 11.35
CA TYR A 311 0.09 19.36 11.17
C TYR A 311 1.30 18.49 10.83
N LEU A 312 2.17 18.97 9.95
CA LEU A 312 3.34 18.22 9.50
C LEU A 312 4.26 17.84 10.66
N ARG A 313 4.42 18.71 11.66
CA ARG A 313 5.18 18.39 12.87
C ARG A 313 4.62 17.15 13.59
N THR A 314 3.31 17.12 13.79
CA THR A 314 2.65 15.98 14.44
C THR A 314 2.72 14.70 13.60
N GLU A 315 2.65 14.86 12.29
CA GLU A 315 2.80 13.76 11.32
C GLU A 315 4.23 13.20 11.32
N PHE A 316 5.24 14.06 11.47
CA PHE A 316 6.65 13.65 11.63
C PHE A 316 6.87 12.83 12.88
N GLU A 317 6.42 13.33 14.04
CA GLU A 317 6.51 12.62 15.31
C GLU A 317 5.81 11.24 15.22
N THR A 318 4.70 11.17 14.46
CA THR A 318 3.99 9.93 14.24
C THR A 318 4.76 9.00 13.28
N ALA A 319 5.33 9.52 12.21
CA ALA A 319 6.12 8.75 11.26
C ALA A 319 7.38 8.16 11.92
N GLU A 320 8.09 8.95 12.73
CA GLU A 320 9.27 8.53 13.48
C GLU A 320 8.92 7.42 14.49
N THR A 321 7.91 7.66 15.34
CA THR A 321 7.49 6.69 16.36
C THR A 321 6.99 5.39 15.73
N SER A 322 6.31 5.47 14.60
CA SER A 322 5.73 4.31 13.92
C SER A 322 6.74 3.58 13.03
N GLY A 323 7.75 4.28 12.54
CA GLY A 323 8.75 3.74 11.61
C GLY A 323 9.42 2.48 12.13
N ARG A 324 9.74 2.41 13.42
CA ARG A 324 10.39 1.25 14.04
C ARG A 324 9.46 0.05 14.30
N ARG A 325 8.15 0.21 14.21
CA ARG A 325 7.18 -0.81 14.63
C ARG A 325 7.23 -2.11 13.83
N PRO A 326 7.48 -2.12 12.50
CA PRO A 326 7.60 -3.37 11.78
C PRO A 326 8.85 -4.17 12.15
N SER A 327 10.00 -3.53 12.40
CA SER A 327 11.21 -4.23 12.85
C SER A 327 11.02 -4.83 14.25
N GLU A 328 10.45 -4.06 15.21
CA GLU A 328 10.08 -4.56 16.53
C GLU A 328 9.12 -5.76 16.45
N TRP A 329 8.12 -5.68 15.56
CA TRP A 329 7.15 -6.76 15.39
C TRP A 329 7.79 -8.03 14.84
N GLN A 330 8.73 -7.91 13.94
CA GLN A 330 9.49 -9.04 13.41
C GLN A 330 10.36 -9.68 14.51
N GLU A 331 11.07 -8.88 15.30
CA GLU A 331 11.85 -9.34 16.45
C GLU A 331 10.97 -10.12 17.45
N PHE A 332 9.77 -9.59 17.76
CA PHE A 332 8.82 -10.28 18.63
C PHE A 332 8.39 -11.64 18.06
N LYS A 333 8.21 -11.77 16.75
CA LYS A 333 7.87 -13.04 16.11
C LYS A 333 9.02 -14.05 16.21
N GLU A 334 10.24 -13.59 16.01
CA GLU A 334 11.44 -14.46 16.07
C GLU A 334 11.67 -15.01 17.48
N ASN A 335 11.34 -14.23 18.49
CA ASN A 335 11.48 -14.61 19.89
C ASN A 335 10.22 -15.27 20.50
N ALA A 336 9.15 -15.48 19.72
CA ALA A 336 7.86 -15.94 20.22
C ALA A 336 7.88 -17.33 20.89
N ASP A 337 8.82 -18.18 20.54
CA ASP A 337 9.00 -19.50 21.17
C ASP A 337 9.46 -19.41 22.64
N ILE A 338 10.15 -18.33 23.00
CA ILE A 338 10.68 -18.08 24.35
C ILE A 338 9.77 -17.13 25.13
N MET A 339 9.32 -16.05 24.46
CA MET A 339 8.44 -15.02 25.02
C MET A 339 7.21 -14.88 24.14
N PRO A 340 6.16 -15.71 24.35
CA PRO A 340 5.03 -15.81 23.43
C PRO A 340 4.03 -14.65 23.54
N ASN A 341 4.11 -13.84 24.60
CA ASN A 341 3.16 -12.81 24.93
C ASN A 341 3.74 -11.41 24.76
N LEU A 342 2.87 -10.46 24.53
CA LEU A 342 3.20 -9.03 24.50
C LEU A 342 2.42 -8.32 25.59
N LYS A 343 3.05 -7.34 26.23
CA LYS A 343 2.50 -6.50 27.29
C LYS A 343 2.39 -5.07 26.80
N TYR A 344 1.19 -4.50 26.92
CA TYR A 344 0.99 -3.07 26.63
C TYR A 344 1.52 -2.23 27.77
N VAL A 345 2.36 -1.25 27.47
CA VAL A 345 3.00 -0.38 28.47
C VAL A 345 2.75 1.07 28.12
N THR A 346 2.28 1.83 29.11
CA THR A 346 2.11 3.29 28.97
C THR A 346 3.30 4.04 29.55
N ALA A 347 3.43 5.32 29.22
CA ALA A 347 4.45 6.18 29.83
C ALA A 347 4.25 6.42 31.34
N GLY A 348 3.11 6.02 31.91
CA GLY A 348 2.82 6.06 33.36
C GLY A 348 2.57 7.46 33.94
N ASP A 349 2.63 8.52 33.15
CA ASP A 349 2.46 9.89 33.60
C ASP A 349 1.03 10.43 33.38
N GLU A 350 0.77 11.66 33.86
CA GLU A 350 -0.55 12.29 33.81
C GLU A 350 -1.01 12.62 32.35
N ARG A 351 -0.07 12.66 31.40
CA ARG A 351 -0.36 12.92 29.99
C ARG A 351 -0.83 11.69 29.21
N VAL A 352 -0.82 10.51 29.85
CA VAL A 352 -1.38 9.29 29.23
C VAL A 352 -2.90 9.42 29.18
N ARG A 353 -3.46 9.30 27.96
CA ARG A 353 -4.91 9.32 27.75
C ARG A 353 -5.58 8.19 28.53
N GLU A 354 -6.78 8.43 29.06
CA GLU A 354 -7.50 7.44 29.86
C GLU A 354 -7.76 6.14 29.08
N SER A 355 -8.10 6.25 27.80
CA SER A 355 -8.26 5.07 26.91
C SER A 355 -6.99 4.22 26.78
N HIS A 356 -5.81 4.83 26.90
CA HIS A 356 -4.53 4.10 26.87
C HIS A 356 -4.16 3.59 28.29
N ARG A 357 -4.46 4.34 29.32
CA ARG A 357 -4.19 3.97 30.72
C ARG A 357 -4.88 2.67 31.11
N ILE A 358 -6.09 2.45 30.61
CA ILE A 358 -6.86 1.22 30.84
C ILE A 358 -6.15 0.00 30.24
N LEU A 359 -5.34 0.18 29.19
CA LEU A 359 -4.59 -0.89 28.52
C LEU A 359 -3.26 -1.21 29.22
N ASP A 360 -2.81 -0.37 30.16
CA ASP A 360 -1.53 -0.55 30.83
C ASP A 360 -1.45 -1.89 31.54
N GLY A 361 -0.39 -2.65 31.30
CA GLY A 361 -0.17 -3.98 31.87
C GLY A 361 -1.00 -5.11 31.24
N VAL A 362 -1.80 -4.84 30.20
CA VAL A 362 -2.53 -5.91 29.48
C VAL A 362 -1.53 -6.80 28.76
N VAL A 363 -1.56 -8.10 29.06
CA VAL A 363 -0.73 -9.15 28.44
C VAL A 363 -1.60 -10.02 27.53
N LYS A 364 -1.19 -10.15 26.27
CA LYS A 364 -1.87 -11.01 25.27
C LYS A 364 -0.84 -11.75 24.41
N PRO A 365 -1.18 -12.96 23.93
CA PRO A 365 -0.35 -13.65 22.95
C PRO A 365 -0.07 -12.78 21.71
N ILE A 366 1.10 -12.90 21.11
CA ILE A 366 1.48 -12.13 19.93
C ILE A 366 0.47 -12.24 18.77
N ASN A 367 -0.19 -13.41 18.66
CA ASN A 367 -1.19 -13.68 17.63
C ASN A 367 -2.63 -13.33 18.05
N ASP A 368 -2.82 -12.72 19.24
CA ASP A 368 -4.16 -12.34 19.68
C ASP A 368 -4.70 -11.19 18.83
N PRO A 369 -6.01 -11.25 18.40
CA PRO A 369 -6.65 -10.17 17.66
C PRO A 369 -6.64 -8.80 18.35
N PHE A 370 -6.41 -8.76 19.67
CA PHE A 370 -6.22 -7.53 20.43
C PHE A 370 -5.18 -6.61 19.77
N TRP A 371 -4.08 -7.17 19.28
CA TRP A 371 -2.98 -6.42 18.67
C TRP A 371 -3.31 -5.86 17.29
N LEU A 372 -4.38 -6.30 16.64
CA LEU A 372 -4.80 -5.71 15.36
C LEU A 372 -5.27 -4.26 15.50
N GLN A 373 -5.81 -3.90 16.66
CA GLN A 373 -6.39 -2.58 16.90
C GLN A 373 -5.66 -1.78 17.97
N ASN A 374 -5.00 -2.45 18.91
CA ASN A 374 -4.45 -1.80 20.10
C ASN A 374 -2.92 -1.73 20.10
N TYR A 375 -2.25 -2.13 19.02
CA TYR A 375 -0.79 -1.99 18.93
C TYR A 375 -0.40 -0.52 18.77
N PRO A 376 0.41 0.06 19.70
CA PRO A 376 0.72 1.49 19.65
C PRO A 376 1.59 1.87 18.43
N PRO A 377 1.45 3.14 17.92
CA PRO A 377 0.77 4.26 18.56
C PRO A 377 -0.74 4.26 18.32
N ASN A 378 -1.54 4.49 19.37
CA ASN A 378 -3.01 4.54 19.31
C ASN A 378 -3.56 5.98 19.25
N GLY A 379 -2.78 6.92 18.77
CA GLY A 379 -3.14 8.32 18.61
C GLY A 379 -1.90 9.19 18.34
N TYR A 380 -2.11 10.41 17.89
CA TYR A 380 -1.03 11.38 17.75
C TYR A 380 -0.29 11.59 19.07
N ARG A 381 1.06 11.65 19.02
CA ARG A 381 1.93 11.81 20.18
C ARG A 381 1.75 10.72 21.24
N CYS A 382 1.35 9.53 20.82
CA CYS A 382 1.26 8.38 21.72
C CYS A 382 2.68 7.91 22.09
N ARG A 383 2.94 7.80 23.42
CA ARG A 383 4.22 7.33 23.97
C ARG A 383 4.14 5.92 24.53
N CYS A 384 3.03 5.23 24.28
CA CYS A 384 2.87 3.83 24.65
C CYS A 384 3.73 2.93 23.76
N TYR A 385 4.13 1.80 24.31
CA TYR A 385 4.92 0.79 23.61
C TYR A 385 4.51 -0.63 24.04
N VAL A 386 5.15 -1.62 23.49
CA VAL A 386 4.89 -3.02 23.80
C VAL A 386 6.18 -3.66 24.25
N GLU A 387 6.13 -4.47 25.29
CA GLU A 387 7.23 -5.31 25.77
C GLU A 387 6.88 -6.78 25.51
N GLN A 388 7.85 -7.55 25.05
CA GLN A 388 7.70 -9.00 24.94
C GLN A 388 7.92 -9.66 26.29
N THR A 389 7.12 -10.67 26.64
CA THR A 389 7.11 -11.25 27.98
C THR A 389 6.67 -12.72 27.96
N ASP A 390 7.06 -13.47 29.01
CA ASP A 390 6.54 -14.78 29.38
C ASP A 390 5.45 -14.72 30.46
N GLU A 391 5.07 -13.51 30.91
CA GLU A 391 3.98 -13.32 31.86
C GLU A 391 2.68 -13.96 31.35
N PRO A 392 1.85 -14.53 32.26
CA PRO A 392 0.59 -15.13 31.86
C PRO A 392 -0.38 -14.12 31.27
N GLU A 393 -1.21 -14.58 30.34
CA GLU A 393 -2.22 -13.77 29.68
C GLU A 393 -3.20 -13.14 30.69
N THR A 394 -3.52 -11.86 30.48
CA THR A 394 -4.56 -11.15 31.24
C THR A 394 -5.94 -11.74 30.91
N PRO A 395 -6.70 -12.24 31.93
CA PRO A 395 -7.93 -12.98 31.67
C PRO A 395 -9.06 -12.15 31.05
N ALA A 396 -9.09 -10.85 31.33
CA ALA A 396 -10.09 -9.92 30.81
C ALA A 396 -9.42 -8.82 29.97
N THR A 397 -9.92 -8.61 28.77
CA THR A 397 -9.44 -7.53 27.90
C THR A 397 -10.33 -6.30 28.09
N PRO A 398 -9.75 -5.15 28.48
CA PRO A 398 -10.51 -3.91 28.51
C PRO A 398 -11.02 -3.54 27.12
N ILE A 399 -12.24 -3.07 27.03
CA ILE A 399 -12.81 -2.54 25.79
C ILE A 399 -12.53 -1.05 25.76
N VAL A 400 -11.76 -0.63 24.80
CA VAL A 400 -11.42 0.77 24.56
C VAL A 400 -11.76 1.17 23.13
N THR A 401 -12.08 2.43 22.93
CA THR A 401 -12.25 2.98 21.58
C THR A 401 -10.97 3.65 21.15
N ILE A 402 -10.27 3.06 20.19
CA ILE A 402 -9.15 3.67 19.49
C ILE A 402 -9.71 4.41 18.25
N PRO A 403 -9.30 5.66 17.98
CA PRO A 403 -9.72 6.35 16.75
C PRO A 403 -9.37 5.51 15.51
N ASP A 404 -10.29 5.42 14.54
CA ASP A 404 -10.14 4.56 13.35
C ASP A 404 -8.84 4.81 12.59
N ALA A 405 -8.37 6.06 12.55
CA ALA A 405 -7.09 6.41 11.94
C ALA A 405 -5.87 5.74 12.62
N PHE A 406 -6.03 5.24 13.85
CA PHE A 406 -4.99 4.58 14.65
C PHE A 406 -5.38 3.16 15.09
N SER A 407 -6.54 2.67 14.68
CA SER A 407 -7.01 1.30 14.94
C SER A 407 -6.35 0.34 13.95
N ASN A 408 -5.03 0.18 14.08
CA ASN A 408 -4.19 -0.56 13.16
C ASN A 408 -2.93 -1.05 13.88
N ASN A 409 -2.40 -2.20 13.44
CA ASN A 409 -1.09 -2.68 13.85
C ASN A 409 -0.05 -2.30 12.77
N VAL A 410 0.64 -1.19 12.96
CA VAL A 410 1.67 -0.73 12.03
C VAL A 410 2.78 -1.77 11.85
N GLY A 411 3.09 -2.54 12.91
CA GLY A 411 4.09 -3.61 12.85
C GLY A 411 3.74 -4.72 11.86
N GLN A 412 2.46 -4.99 11.63
CA GLN A 412 2.00 -5.98 10.65
C GLN A 412 1.73 -5.38 9.28
N SER A 413 1.09 -4.22 9.24
CA SER A 413 0.59 -3.60 8.00
C SER A 413 1.62 -2.74 7.29
N GLY A 414 2.53 -2.10 8.04
CA GLY A 414 3.36 -1.01 7.53
C GLY A 414 2.59 0.29 7.27
N GLU A 415 1.29 0.34 7.61
CA GLU A 415 0.45 1.53 7.41
C GLU A 415 0.54 2.46 8.62
N ILE A 416 1.30 3.53 8.50
CA ILE A 416 1.40 4.59 9.52
C ILE A 416 0.13 5.43 9.55
N PHE A 417 -0.36 5.81 8.39
CA PHE A 417 -1.60 6.56 8.20
C PHE A 417 -2.62 5.72 7.44
N THR A 418 -3.67 5.29 8.12
CA THR A 418 -4.71 4.46 7.52
C THR A 418 -5.62 5.29 6.60
N VAL A 419 -6.40 4.61 5.78
CA VAL A 419 -7.42 5.26 4.91
C VAL A 419 -8.52 5.99 5.70
N ALA A 420 -8.65 5.72 7.00
CA ALA A 420 -9.57 6.44 7.89
C ALA A 420 -9.04 7.85 8.28
N HIS A 421 -7.80 8.21 7.88
CA HIS A 421 -7.29 9.55 8.12
C HIS A 421 -8.08 10.59 7.32
N PRO A 422 -8.41 11.78 7.91
CA PRO A 422 -9.24 12.79 7.25
C PRO A 422 -8.77 13.23 5.86
N TYR A 423 -7.46 13.16 5.57
CA TYR A 423 -6.96 13.52 4.24
C TYR A 423 -7.47 12.61 3.12
N PHE A 424 -7.85 11.37 3.41
CA PHE A 424 -8.45 10.48 2.43
C PHE A 424 -9.96 10.71 2.23
N SER A 425 -10.58 11.61 3.04
CA SER A 425 -11.97 11.99 2.87
C SER A 425 -12.14 12.92 1.66
N MET A 426 -12.37 12.32 0.49
CA MET A 426 -12.55 12.99 -0.78
C MET A 426 -13.54 12.21 -1.66
N PRO A 427 -14.12 12.84 -2.72
CA PRO A 427 -14.97 12.12 -3.66
C PRO A 427 -14.24 10.95 -4.32
N ASP A 428 -14.91 9.80 -4.52
CA ASP A 428 -14.32 8.57 -5.07
C ASP A 428 -13.57 8.79 -6.39
N ASN A 429 -14.12 9.59 -7.30
CA ASN A 429 -13.47 9.92 -8.55
C ASN A 429 -12.13 10.66 -8.36
N ASP A 430 -12.06 11.53 -7.36
CA ASP A 430 -10.84 12.25 -7.03
C ASP A 430 -9.84 11.29 -6.36
N LEU A 431 -10.31 10.41 -5.47
CA LEU A 431 -9.47 9.39 -4.84
C LEU A 431 -8.82 8.47 -5.88
N ILE A 432 -9.59 7.97 -6.83
CA ILE A 432 -9.07 7.13 -7.93
C ILE A 432 -8.03 7.89 -8.75
N LYS A 433 -8.33 9.15 -9.08
CA LYS A 433 -7.40 9.99 -9.84
C LYS A 433 -6.10 10.22 -9.08
N ILE A 434 -6.19 10.60 -7.80
CA ILE A 434 -5.03 10.86 -6.95
C ILE A 434 -4.17 9.61 -6.79
N ARG A 435 -4.78 8.45 -6.59
CA ARG A 435 -4.03 7.18 -6.52
C ARG A 435 -3.24 6.90 -7.78
N LYS A 436 -3.83 7.11 -8.97
CA LYS A 436 -3.12 6.97 -10.25
C LYS A 436 -2.00 7.99 -10.41
N GLU A 437 -2.26 9.24 -10.08
CA GLU A 437 -1.24 10.29 -10.14
C GLU A 437 -0.10 10.02 -9.15
N THR A 438 -0.41 9.53 -7.96
CA THR A 438 0.57 9.12 -6.95
C THR A 438 1.44 7.99 -7.49
N GLU A 439 0.84 6.93 -8.05
CA GLU A 439 1.58 5.79 -8.62
C GLU A 439 2.54 6.24 -9.72
N ARG A 440 2.09 7.08 -10.66
CA ARG A 440 2.94 7.62 -11.73
C ARG A 440 4.07 8.50 -11.23
N ASN A 441 3.87 9.21 -10.13
CA ASN A 441 4.89 10.07 -9.53
C ASN A 441 6.04 9.30 -8.88
N LYS A 442 5.93 7.98 -8.66
CA LYS A 442 7.06 7.15 -8.20
C LYS A 442 8.30 7.28 -9.08
N ILE A 443 8.13 7.59 -10.38
CA ILE A 443 9.25 7.82 -11.30
C ILE A 443 10.14 9.01 -10.90
N TYR A 444 9.58 9.95 -10.13
CA TYR A 444 10.28 11.14 -9.64
C TYR A 444 10.61 11.04 -8.15
N ALA A 445 10.39 9.88 -7.53
CA ALA A 445 10.70 9.65 -6.13
C ALA A 445 12.20 9.77 -5.86
N PRO A 446 12.60 10.06 -4.62
CA PRO A 446 14.00 10.16 -4.26
C PRO A 446 14.73 8.85 -4.42
N TYR A 447 16.05 8.98 -4.46
CA TYR A 447 16.99 7.88 -4.49
C TYR A 447 17.89 7.97 -3.26
N HIS A 448 18.06 6.90 -2.56
CA HIS A 448 19.09 6.76 -1.54
C HIS A 448 20.33 6.05 -2.12
N ARG A 449 21.44 6.20 -1.44
CA ARG A 449 22.70 5.57 -1.86
C ARG A 449 22.80 4.18 -1.22
N ASP A 450 23.21 3.21 -2.00
CA ASP A 450 23.59 1.90 -1.48
C ASP A 450 24.75 2.01 -0.47
N PRO A 451 24.63 1.43 0.74
CA PRO A 451 25.65 1.55 1.79
C PRO A 451 27.05 1.07 1.36
N GLU A 452 27.11 0.03 0.51
CA GLU A 452 28.36 -0.61 0.11
C GLU A 452 28.94 -0.08 -1.20
N SER A 453 28.22 0.78 -1.93
CA SER A 453 28.67 1.22 -3.24
C SER A 453 28.23 2.64 -3.60
N LYS A 454 28.42 3.01 -4.88
CA LYS A 454 27.94 4.28 -5.44
C LYS A 454 26.62 4.11 -6.21
N VAL A 455 26.01 2.96 -6.15
CA VAL A 455 24.71 2.71 -6.76
C VAL A 455 23.66 3.55 -6.04
N MET A 456 22.74 4.13 -6.82
CA MET A 456 21.61 4.87 -6.30
C MET A 456 20.35 4.00 -6.46
N ILE A 457 19.58 3.84 -5.39
CA ILE A 457 18.41 2.98 -5.33
C ILE A 457 17.17 3.86 -5.17
N SER A 458 16.18 3.72 -6.05
CA SER A 458 14.91 4.41 -5.88
C SER A 458 14.16 3.87 -4.67
N ASP A 459 13.50 4.76 -3.92
CA ASP A 459 12.63 4.38 -2.79
C ASP A 459 11.51 3.40 -3.20
N PHE A 460 11.23 3.29 -4.50
CA PHE A 460 10.20 2.39 -5.07
C PHE A 460 10.77 1.36 -6.04
N ALA A 461 12.03 0.98 -5.89
CA ALA A 461 12.56 -0.21 -6.58
C ALA A 461 11.77 -1.46 -6.16
N ASP A 462 11.63 -2.44 -7.07
CA ASP A 462 10.89 -3.67 -6.76
C ASP A 462 11.57 -4.45 -5.62
N PRO A 463 10.96 -4.58 -4.44
CA PRO A 463 11.61 -5.21 -3.28
C PRO A 463 11.90 -6.69 -3.50
N LYS A 464 11.13 -7.38 -4.35
CA LYS A 464 11.29 -8.82 -4.61
C LYS A 464 12.61 -9.18 -5.27
N ASP A 465 13.07 -8.30 -6.17
CA ASP A 465 14.30 -8.53 -6.94
C ASP A 465 15.42 -7.57 -6.53
N LEU A 466 15.20 -6.72 -5.51
CA LEU A 466 16.10 -5.62 -5.18
C LEU A 466 17.51 -6.10 -4.84
N ALA A 467 17.66 -7.07 -3.93
CA ALA A 467 18.96 -7.58 -3.52
C ALA A 467 19.80 -8.06 -4.72
N LYS A 468 19.21 -8.85 -5.62
CA LYS A 468 19.87 -9.34 -6.85
C LYS A 468 20.19 -8.22 -7.82
N ASN A 469 19.31 -7.24 -7.94
CA ASN A 469 19.51 -6.08 -8.80
C ASN A 469 20.64 -5.21 -8.26
N VAL A 470 20.72 -5.02 -6.94
CA VAL A 470 21.81 -4.27 -6.29
C VAL A 470 23.15 -4.99 -6.48
N GLU A 471 23.21 -6.30 -6.27
CA GLU A 471 24.44 -7.10 -6.49
C GLU A 471 24.97 -6.89 -7.92
N SER A 472 24.12 -7.04 -8.92
CA SER A 472 24.50 -6.82 -10.33
C SER A 472 24.92 -5.37 -10.59
N ALA A 473 24.23 -4.39 -10.03
CA ALA A 473 24.53 -2.98 -10.17
C ALA A 473 25.88 -2.61 -9.53
N ARG A 474 26.22 -3.19 -8.36
CA ARG A 474 27.51 -3.03 -7.69
C ARG A 474 28.66 -3.48 -8.59
N VAL A 475 28.52 -4.66 -9.24
CA VAL A 475 29.52 -5.18 -10.17
C VAL A 475 29.71 -4.23 -11.35
N ILE A 476 28.63 -3.79 -12.00
CA ILE A 476 28.70 -2.82 -13.13
C ILE A 476 29.40 -1.53 -12.69
N SER A 477 28.98 -0.96 -11.58
CA SER A 477 29.52 0.31 -11.09
C SER A 477 31.01 0.21 -10.74
N LYS A 478 31.43 -0.93 -10.16
CA LYS A 478 32.81 -1.15 -9.76
C LYS A 478 33.74 -1.43 -10.94
N GLU A 479 33.35 -2.38 -11.79
CA GLU A 479 34.22 -2.87 -12.88
C GLU A 479 34.25 -1.89 -14.07
N LEU A 480 33.08 -1.39 -14.50
CA LEU A 480 32.97 -0.53 -15.66
C LEU A 480 33.07 0.98 -15.34
N LYS A 481 33.13 1.36 -14.04
CA LYS A 481 33.11 2.75 -13.56
C LYS A 481 31.92 3.56 -14.06
N MET A 482 30.80 2.90 -14.33
CA MET A 482 29.56 3.51 -14.80
C MET A 482 28.67 3.92 -13.62
N LYS A 483 27.89 4.98 -13.80
CA LYS A 483 26.89 5.38 -12.82
C LYS A 483 25.66 4.52 -13.01
N VAL A 484 25.24 3.82 -11.95
CA VAL A 484 24.05 2.95 -11.98
C VAL A 484 23.02 3.44 -10.99
N LYS A 485 21.78 3.58 -11.47
CA LYS A 485 20.61 3.82 -10.63
C LYS A 485 19.62 2.68 -10.83
N ILE A 486 19.11 2.12 -9.72
CA ILE A 486 18.00 1.16 -9.73
C ILE A 486 16.70 1.96 -9.76
N ARG A 487 15.85 1.69 -10.76
CA ARG A 487 14.68 2.49 -11.05
C ARG A 487 13.48 2.09 -10.18
N PRO A 488 12.50 2.99 -10.04
CA PRO A 488 11.23 2.63 -9.43
C PRO A 488 10.45 1.64 -10.30
N HIS A 489 9.69 0.78 -9.65
CA HIS A 489 8.67 -0.04 -10.28
C HIS A 489 7.33 0.69 -10.23
N ILE A 490 6.69 0.88 -11.38
CA ILE A 490 5.39 1.56 -11.52
C ILE A 490 4.34 0.48 -11.78
N ASN A 491 3.44 0.32 -10.83
CA ASN A 491 2.37 -0.67 -10.94
C ASN A 491 1.16 -0.12 -11.70
N GLU A 492 1.34 0.10 -13.02
CA GLU A 492 0.28 0.56 -13.92
C GLU A 492 0.38 -0.18 -15.26
N ASP A 493 -0.78 -0.58 -15.82
CA ASP A 493 -0.85 -1.29 -17.09
C ASP A 493 -0.21 -0.50 -18.22
N GLY A 494 0.59 -1.21 -19.00
CA GLY A 494 1.27 -0.66 -20.16
C GLY A 494 2.53 0.15 -19.83
N VAL A 495 2.83 0.39 -18.55
CA VAL A 495 4.09 0.99 -18.13
C VAL A 495 5.20 -0.06 -18.20
N LYS A 496 6.34 0.36 -18.72
CA LYS A 496 7.53 -0.49 -18.83
C LYS A 496 8.45 -0.19 -17.66
N ASN A 497 8.91 -1.24 -17.00
CA ASN A 497 9.74 -1.18 -15.81
C ASN A 497 11.15 -1.76 -16.06
N PRO A 498 12.00 -1.16 -16.92
CA PRO A 498 13.39 -1.59 -16.99
C PRO A 498 14.10 -1.28 -15.67
N GLU A 499 14.97 -2.17 -15.21
CA GLU A 499 15.50 -2.16 -13.85
C GLU A 499 16.47 -1.00 -13.58
N TYR A 500 17.22 -0.54 -14.60
CA TYR A 500 18.30 0.41 -14.37
C TYR A 500 18.27 1.66 -15.25
N LEU A 501 18.94 2.71 -14.74
CA LEU A 501 19.61 3.72 -15.55
C LEU A 501 21.12 3.51 -15.42
N ILE A 502 21.79 3.30 -16.54
CA ILE A 502 23.24 3.23 -16.63
C ILE A 502 23.72 4.45 -17.42
N ASP A 503 24.48 5.34 -16.78
CA ASP A 503 24.86 6.66 -17.34
C ASP A 503 23.66 7.40 -17.94
N GLU A 504 22.55 7.45 -17.19
CA GLU A 504 21.26 8.08 -17.53
C GLU A 504 20.54 7.43 -18.74
N LYS A 505 20.93 6.22 -19.15
CA LYS A 505 20.29 5.45 -20.22
C LYS A 505 19.56 4.25 -19.67
N LEU A 506 18.37 3.97 -20.21
CA LEU A 506 17.56 2.80 -19.80
C LEU A 506 18.33 1.50 -20.06
N ALA A 507 18.31 0.63 -19.06
CA ALA A 507 18.93 -0.68 -19.10
C ALA A 507 18.05 -1.74 -18.42
N ASP A 508 18.04 -2.94 -18.99
CA ASP A 508 17.19 -4.04 -18.58
C ASP A 508 18.07 -5.24 -18.20
N LEU A 509 17.88 -5.80 -16.99
CA LEU A 509 18.62 -6.95 -16.48
C LEU A 509 17.98 -8.26 -16.92
N LYS A 510 18.78 -9.18 -17.41
CA LYS A 510 18.34 -10.53 -17.83
C LYS A 510 19.21 -11.59 -17.18
N ASN A 511 18.63 -12.32 -16.23
CA ASN A 511 19.24 -13.51 -15.64
C ASN A 511 19.04 -14.67 -16.61
N ILE A 512 20.08 -15.09 -17.33
CA ILE A 512 19.98 -16.12 -18.35
C ILE A 512 20.66 -17.42 -17.88
N GLN A 513 20.03 -18.56 -18.21
CA GLN A 513 20.54 -19.89 -17.87
C GLN A 513 21.27 -20.56 -19.04
N GLY A 514 21.31 -19.91 -20.19
CA GLY A 514 21.95 -20.43 -21.39
C GLY A 514 22.04 -19.39 -22.51
N LEU A 515 22.92 -19.61 -23.49
CA LEU A 515 23.16 -18.69 -24.59
C LEU A 515 21.92 -18.40 -25.46
N GLY A 516 20.90 -19.26 -25.43
CA GLY A 516 19.61 -19.02 -26.07
C GLY A 516 18.90 -17.79 -25.54
N GLY A 517 19.07 -17.50 -24.25
CA GLY A 517 18.45 -16.36 -23.57
C GLY A 517 18.93 -14.99 -24.06
N ILE A 518 20.10 -14.90 -24.70
CA ILE A 518 20.65 -13.63 -25.19
C ILE A 518 19.70 -12.96 -26.18
N LYS A 519 19.22 -13.70 -27.20
CA LYS A 519 18.30 -13.14 -28.18
C LYS A 519 16.98 -12.68 -27.53
N HIS A 520 16.43 -13.48 -26.64
CA HIS A 520 15.21 -13.13 -25.91
C HIS A 520 15.40 -11.89 -25.04
N GLY A 521 16.54 -11.78 -24.37
CA GLY A 521 16.90 -10.59 -23.58
C GLY A 521 16.98 -9.33 -24.44
N LEU A 522 17.65 -9.39 -25.59
CA LEU A 522 17.72 -8.26 -26.53
C LEU A 522 16.32 -7.86 -27.05
N ASP A 523 15.47 -8.83 -27.38
CA ASP A 523 14.10 -8.57 -27.81
C ASP A 523 13.26 -7.89 -26.71
N SER A 524 13.40 -8.36 -25.47
CA SER A 524 12.72 -7.81 -24.31
C SER A 524 13.17 -6.38 -24.03
N SER A 525 14.47 -6.17 -23.91
CA SER A 525 15.05 -4.85 -23.66
C SER A 525 14.71 -3.84 -24.77
N LYS A 526 14.68 -4.28 -26.03
CA LYS A 526 14.25 -3.41 -27.13
C LYS A 526 12.76 -3.04 -27.02
N LYS A 527 11.90 -3.97 -26.65
CA LYS A 527 10.48 -3.67 -26.39
C LYS A 527 10.33 -2.65 -25.25
N GLN A 528 11.23 -2.68 -24.28
CA GLN A 528 11.28 -1.72 -23.18
C GLN A 528 12.00 -0.41 -23.55
N GLN A 529 12.50 -0.27 -24.80
CA GLN A 529 13.23 0.89 -25.30
C GLN A 529 14.56 1.13 -24.58
N CYS A 530 15.21 0.07 -24.10
CA CYS A 530 16.48 0.15 -23.42
C CYS A 530 17.64 0.31 -24.40
N GLU A 531 18.62 1.16 -24.02
CA GLU A 531 19.88 1.28 -24.76
C GLU A 531 20.87 0.19 -24.33
N TYR A 532 20.78 -0.28 -23.07
CA TYR A 532 21.59 -1.37 -22.57
C TYR A 532 20.76 -2.61 -22.29
N THR A 533 21.30 -3.78 -22.60
CA THR A 533 20.84 -5.06 -22.09
C THR A 533 21.93 -5.64 -21.20
N VAL A 534 21.62 -5.86 -19.93
CA VAL A 534 22.52 -6.46 -18.96
C VAL A 534 22.23 -7.95 -18.88
N PHE A 535 23.23 -8.78 -19.15
CA PHE A 535 23.13 -10.23 -19.05
C PHE A 535 23.89 -10.73 -17.83
N ASN A 536 23.19 -11.25 -16.84
CA ASN A 536 23.80 -11.91 -15.69
C ASN A 536 23.98 -13.39 -16.04
N LEU A 537 25.25 -13.82 -16.06
CA LEU A 537 25.69 -15.17 -16.42
C LEU A 537 26.01 -16.01 -15.16
N SER A 538 25.61 -15.59 -13.96
CA SER A 538 25.97 -16.30 -12.71
C SER A 538 25.40 -17.72 -12.63
N ALA A 539 24.38 -18.03 -13.42
CA ALA A 539 23.82 -19.37 -13.54
C ALA A 539 24.68 -20.34 -14.40
N PHE A 540 25.73 -19.86 -15.05
CA PHE A 540 26.63 -20.69 -15.84
C PHE A 540 27.76 -21.23 -14.95
N ASP A 541 28.08 -22.51 -15.04
CA ASP A 541 29.24 -23.10 -14.36
C ASP A 541 30.54 -22.46 -14.84
N THR A 542 30.65 -22.31 -16.17
CA THR A 542 31.76 -21.62 -16.85
C THR A 542 31.25 -20.79 -18.01
N VAL A 543 31.88 -19.66 -18.26
CA VAL A 543 31.58 -18.82 -19.42
C VAL A 543 32.73 -19.00 -20.43
N GLU A 544 32.40 -19.53 -21.61
CA GLU A 544 33.38 -19.67 -22.71
C GLU A 544 33.29 -18.49 -23.67
N PRO A 545 34.31 -17.60 -23.70
CA PRO A 545 34.31 -16.39 -24.52
C PRO A 545 34.06 -16.63 -26.00
N GLU A 546 34.65 -17.68 -26.58
CA GLU A 546 34.44 -18.05 -27.98
C GLU A 546 33.01 -18.49 -28.30
N MET A 547 32.38 -19.27 -27.41
CA MET A 547 30.98 -19.66 -27.61
C MET A 547 30.05 -18.44 -27.54
N LEU A 548 30.30 -17.55 -26.58
CA LEU A 548 29.51 -16.32 -26.42
C LEU A 548 29.67 -15.40 -27.63
N LYS A 549 30.90 -15.17 -28.09
CA LYS A 549 31.17 -14.42 -29.34
C LYS A 549 30.48 -15.03 -30.55
N ASN A 550 30.59 -16.37 -30.71
CA ASN A 550 29.97 -17.05 -31.86
C ASN A 550 28.44 -16.88 -31.83
N LYS A 551 27.83 -16.90 -30.64
CA LYS A 551 26.42 -16.60 -30.47
C LYS A 551 26.08 -15.17 -30.87
N LEU A 552 26.87 -14.18 -30.42
CA LEU A 552 26.68 -12.77 -30.78
C LEU A 552 26.84 -12.55 -32.28
N ASN A 553 27.84 -13.14 -32.92
CA ASN A 553 28.03 -13.11 -34.36
C ASN A 553 26.81 -13.68 -35.12
N GLY A 554 26.27 -14.80 -34.65
CA GLY A 554 25.07 -15.40 -35.24
C GLY A 554 23.86 -14.47 -35.14
N ILE A 555 23.66 -13.85 -34.00
CA ILE A 555 22.57 -12.88 -33.80
C ILE A 555 22.78 -11.64 -34.69
N TYR A 556 24.01 -11.10 -34.75
CA TYR A 556 24.30 -9.92 -35.56
C TYR A 556 24.04 -10.18 -37.07
N LYS A 557 24.50 -11.30 -37.59
CA LYS A 557 24.27 -11.67 -39.01
C LYS A 557 22.79 -11.70 -39.38
N LEU A 558 21.93 -12.15 -38.47
CA LEU A 558 20.49 -12.31 -38.74
C LEU A 558 19.66 -11.08 -38.38
N TYR A 559 20.09 -10.32 -37.36
CA TYR A 559 19.27 -9.30 -36.70
C TYR A 559 20.05 -8.01 -36.36
N GLY A 560 21.24 -7.78 -36.95
CA GLY A 560 22.10 -6.64 -36.58
C GLY A 560 21.39 -5.29 -36.73
N GLU A 561 20.66 -5.08 -37.81
CA GLU A 561 19.87 -3.84 -38.00
C GLU A 561 18.78 -3.68 -36.94
N LYS A 562 18.14 -4.76 -36.52
CA LYS A 562 17.10 -4.73 -35.49
C LYS A 562 17.62 -4.24 -34.15
N TYR A 563 18.86 -4.59 -33.78
CA TYR A 563 19.46 -4.25 -32.51
C TYR A 563 20.50 -3.12 -32.62
N ALA A 564 20.57 -2.44 -33.76
CA ALA A 564 21.43 -1.28 -33.92
C ALA A 564 21.19 -0.26 -32.79
N GLY A 565 22.27 0.21 -32.15
CA GLY A 565 22.19 1.12 -31.01
C GLY A 565 22.04 0.48 -29.64
N GLN A 566 21.65 -0.81 -29.55
CA GLN A 566 21.71 -1.51 -28.26
C GLN A 566 23.15 -1.90 -27.91
N ARG A 567 23.47 -1.78 -26.63
CA ARG A 567 24.76 -2.17 -26.03
C ARG A 567 24.52 -3.29 -25.05
N MET A 568 25.47 -4.17 -24.90
CA MET A 568 25.39 -5.32 -24.00
C MET A 568 26.38 -5.15 -22.85
N VAL A 569 25.95 -5.48 -21.66
CA VAL A 569 26.82 -5.64 -20.49
C VAL A 569 26.67 -7.08 -20.04
N PHE A 570 27.77 -7.79 -19.93
CA PHE A 570 27.81 -9.17 -19.40
C PHE A 570 28.41 -9.16 -18.02
N ILE A 571 27.74 -9.80 -17.09
CA ILE A 571 28.19 -9.99 -15.71
C ILE A 571 28.41 -11.47 -15.48
N TYR A 572 29.56 -11.82 -14.94
CA TYR A 572 29.84 -13.16 -14.45
C TYR A 572 30.59 -13.09 -13.14
N LYS A 573 29.99 -13.63 -12.07
CA LYS A 573 30.51 -13.50 -10.71
C LYS A 573 30.78 -12.01 -10.35
N ARG A 574 32.02 -11.62 -10.12
CA ARG A 574 32.43 -10.26 -9.72
C ARG A 574 32.99 -9.43 -10.87
N LYS A 575 32.87 -9.90 -12.12
CA LYS A 575 33.37 -9.24 -13.31
C LYS A 575 32.23 -8.75 -14.21
N ALA A 576 32.44 -7.62 -14.84
CA ALA A 576 31.54 -7.09 -15.86
C ALA A 576 32.31 -6.59 -17.05
N VAL A 577 31.80 -6.84 -18.25
CA VAL A 577 32.35 -6.32 -19.51
C VAL A 577 31.25 -5.69 -20.33
N LYS A 578 31.57 -4.61 -21.04
CA LYS A 578 30.68 -3.95 -21.99
C LYS A 578 31.08 -4.32 -23.40
N VAL A 579 30.12 -4.79 -24.20
CA VAL A 579 30.31 -5.18 -25.60
C VAL A 579 29.31 -4.44 -26.46
N SER A 580 29.79 -3.77 -27.49
CA SER A 580 28.94 -3.18 -28.53
C SER A 580 28.87 -4.09 -29.78
N TRP A 581 27.90 -3.82 -30.64
CA TRP A 581 27.85 -4.52 -31.94
C TRP A 581 29.06 -4.22 -32.83
N GLN A 582 29.65 -3.04 -32.66
CA GLN A 582 30.90 -2.69 -33.38
C GLN A 582 32.06 -3.57 -32.92
N ASP A 583 32.17 -3.87 -31.61
CA ASP A 583 33.19 -4.79 -31.08
C ASP A 583 33.04 -6.21 -31.62
N VAL A 584 31.78 -6.63 -31.85
CA VAL A 584 31.44 -7.94 -32.44
C VAL A 584 31.93 -7.96 -33.92
N VAL A 585 31.66 -6.90 -34.69
CA VAL A 585 32.04 -6.78 -36.09
C VAL A 585 33.55 -6.70 -36.23
N ASP A 586 34.23 -5.89 -35.40
CA ASP A 586 35.67 -5.71 -35.41
C ASP A 586 36.47 -6.91 -34.86
N GLY A 587 35.78 -7.93 -34.35
CA GLY A 587 36.43 -9.10 -33.78
C GLY A 587 36.98 -8.93 -32.37
N LYS A 588 36.79 -7.76 -31.75
CA LYS A 588 37.29 -7.41 -30.40
C LYS A 588 36.51 -8.05 -29.28
N ALA A 589 35.28 -8.51 -29.57
CA ALA A 589 34.39 -9.08 -28.55
C ALA A 589 34.99 -10.28 -27.78
N THR A 590 35.86 -11.09 -28.42
CA THR A 590 36.50 -12.23 -27.71
C THR A 590 37.43 -11.77 -26.63
N ASP A 591 38.25 -10.78 -26.89
CA ASP A 591 39.25 -10.32 -25.91
C ASP A 591 38.56 -9.61 -24.75
N LEU A 592 37.55 -8.80 -25.00
CA LEU A 592 36.67 -8.25 -23.96
C LEU A 592 36.01 -9.31 -23.10
N LEU A 593 35.46 -10.36 -23.73
CA LEU A 593 34.77 -11.43 -23.00
C LEU A 593 35.71 -12.34 -22.19
N LYS A 594 37.02 -12.40 -22.54
CA LYS A 594 38.02 -13.11 -21.73
C LYS A 594 38.20 -12.47 -20.34
N GLU A 595 38.00 -11.15 -20.22
CA GLU A 595 38.11 -10.43 -18.96
C GLU A 595 37.10 -10.96 -17.91
N LEU A 596 35.99 -11.60 -18.33
CA LEU A 596 35.03 -12.26 -17.43
C LEU A 596 35.63 -13.45 -16.69
N GLN A 597 36.72 -14.06 -17.21
CA GLN A 597 37.36 -15.23 -16.61
C GLN A 597 38.55 -14.86 -15.71
N GLU A 598 39.03 -13.62 -15.77
CA GLU A 598 40.13 -13.15 -14.93
C GLU A 598 39.66 -13.03 -13.48
N GLN A 599 40.35 -13.72 -12.55
CA GLN A 599 40.00 -13.75 -11.12
C GLN A 599 40.34 -12.45 -10.40
#